data_73169d7a7f0622360720e5469348e930
#
_entry.id   73169d7a7f0622360720e5469348e930
#
_cell.length_a   1.000
_cell.length_b   1.000
_cell.length_c   1.000
_cell.angle_alpha   90.00
_cell.angle_beta   90.00
_cell.angle_gamma   90.00
#
_symmetry.space_group_name_H-M   'P 1'
#
loop_
_entity.id
_entity.type
_entity.pdbx_description
1 polymer ?
#
loop_
_entity_poly.entity_id
_entity_poly.type
_entity_poly.pdbx_seq_one_letter_code
_entity_poly.pdbx_strand_id
1 'polypeptide(L)'
;KTIESAKKLFNNKPIAVTPITFKMRFNPNASKQDEEIKSDQLPSQVDERQMSLFGAGWTLGSLKYLCESCPKSLTYYETTGWRGVMETKHGSPVSKLFNLLKGKVFPLYHVFADVGEFKNGKIIRTISSNPLKVTGLALQKKNKIRVMIANLNFKTQKLTVKNLRSSVHIRYLDENSFDRAIQSPEDFRTQKLEKKFTVNGSLKLELLPFGLVCIDSYDE
;
A
#
# COMPACT_ATOMS: atom_id res chain seq x y z
N LYS A 1 16.24 8.24 6.09
CA LYS A 1 17.16 8.69 7.17
C LYS A 1 17.43 7.60 8.20
N THR A 2 16.43 7.05 8.94
CA THR A 2 16.64 6.08 10.02
C THR A 2 17.41 4.83 9.56
N ILE A 3 16.99 4.19 8.46
CA ILE A 3 17.70 3.01 7.90
C ILE A 3 19.12 3.38 7.44
N GLU A 4 19.30 4.50 6.81
CA GLU A 4 20.61 4.98 6.36
C GLU A 4 21.55 5.25 7.55
N SER A 5 21.01 5.87 8.62
CA SER A 5 21.78 6.07 9.85
C SER A 5 22.16 4.76 10.51
N ALA A 6 21.22 3.80 10.58
CA ALA A 6 21.49 2.47 11.10
C ALA A 6 22.55 1.71 10.26
N LYS A 7 22.47 1.80 8.93
CA LYS A 7 23.50 1.21 8.04
C LYS A 7 24.88 1.76 8.35
N LYS A 8 25.02 3.07 8.51
CA LYS A 8 26.29 3.72 8.87
C LYS A 8 26.80 3.23 10.22
N LEU A 9 25.92 3.20 11.24
CA LEU A 9 26.26 2.76 12.59
C LEU A 9 26.75 1.30 12.65
N PHE A 10 26.15 0.44 11.85
CA PHE A 10 26.44 -1.00 11.83
C PHE A 10 27.32 -1.43 10.65
N ASN A 11 28.15 -0.54 10.11
CA ASN A 11 29.10 -0.85 9.02
C ASN A 11 28.44 -1.56 7.83
N ASN A 12 27.31 -1.05 7.37
CA ASN A 12 26.53 -1.58 6.26
C ASN A 12 26.04 -3.04 6.43
N LYS A 13 25.92 -3.54 7.66
CA LYS A 13 25.30 -4.85 7.88
C LYS A 13 23.87 -4.87 7.34
N PRO A 14 23.38 -6.03 6.86
CA PRO A 14 22.01 -6.17 6.39
C PRO A 14 21.00 -5.83 7.50
N ILE A 15 20.03 -4.96 7.17
CA ILE A 15 18.99 -4.51 8.10
C ILE A 15 17.67 -5.14 7.73
N ALA A 16 17.05 -5.86 8.66
CA ALA A 16 15.67 -6.28 8.61
C ALA A 16 14.79 -5.29 9.39
N VAL A 17 13.65 -4.88 8.82
CA VAL A 17 12.66 -4.03 9.50
C VAL A 17 11.41 -4.85 9.76
N THR A 18 11.08 -5.04 11.04
CA THR A 18 9.96 -5.91 11.46
C THR A 18 9.46 -5.55 12.87
N PRO A 19 8.16 -5.60 13.13
CA PRO A 19 7.06 -5.50 12.17
C PRO A 19 6.77 -4.04 11.80
N ILE A 20 6.24 -3.80 10.60
CA ILE A 20 5.74 -2.49 10.16
C ILE A 20 4.23 -2.53 10.26
N THR A 21 3.66 -1.70 11.12
CA THR A 21 2.23 -1.67 11.45
C THR A 21 1.78 -0.24 11.72
N PHE A 22 0.48 0.02 11.67
CA PHE A 22 -0.08 1.34 12.01
C PHE A 22 0.11 1.71 13.48
N LYS A 23 -0.10 0.74 14.37
CA LYS A 23 0.09 0.88 15.81
C LYS A 23 1.10 -0.14 16.30
N MET A 24 1.79 0.17 17.39
CA MET A 24 2.74 -0.76 18.02
C MET A 24 2.00 -2.03 18.47
N ARG A 25 2.59 -3.19 18.20
CA ARG A 25 2.03 -4.48 18.63
C ARG A 25 2.31 -4.78 20.09
N PHE A 26 3.45 -4.32 20.59
CA PHE A 26 3.91 -4.63 21.93
C PHE A 26 4.65 -3.43 22.49
N ASN A 27 4.32 -3.08 23.74
CA ASN A 27 5.07 -2.11 24.51
C ASN A 27 5.74 -2.84 25.68
N PRO A 28 7.06 -3.08 25.64
CA PRO A 28 7.78 -3.80 26.70
C PRO A 28 7.76 -3.07 28.04
N ASN A 29 7.44 -1.78 28.04
CA ASN A 29 7.36 -0.94 29.24
C ASN A 29 5.92 -0.73 29.72
N ALA A 30 4.92 -1.40 29.12
CA ALA A 30 3.56 -1.30 29.61
C ALA A 30 3.42 -2.03 30.94
N SER A 31 2.88 -1.34 31.93
CA SER A 31 2.63 -1.88 33.28
C SER A 31 1.49 -2.90 33.34
N LYS A 32 0.70 -3.04 32.27
CA LYS A 32 -0.38 -4.01 32.15
C LYS A 32 -0.17 -4.85 30.90
N GLN A 33 -0.07 -6.15 31.08
CA GLN A 33 -0.14 -7.12 29.99
C GLN A 33 -1.63 -7.34 29.66
N ASP A 34 -1.92 -7.38 28.34
CA ASP A 34 -3.21 -7.72 27.74
C ASP A 34 -4.44 -7.06 28.36
N GLU A 35 -4.84 -5.94 27.79
CA GLU A 35 -6.18 -5.40 28.01
C GLU A 35 -7.20 -6.46 27.55
N GLU A 36 -8.09 -6.88 28.43
CA GLU A 36 -9.28 -7.67 28.06
C GLU A 36 -9.99 -6.92 26.91
N ILE A 37 -10.29 -7.65 25.84
CA ILE A 37 -11.03 -7.07 24.70
C ILE A 37 -12.42 -6.72 25.18
N LYS A 38 -12.66 -5.45 25.46
CA LYS A 38 -13.99 -4.95 25.82
C LYS A 38 -14.85 -4.94 24.54
N SER A 39 -16.12 -5.29 24.68
CA SER A 39 -17.06 -5.41 23.56
C SER A 39 -17.33 -4.08 22.82
N ASP A 40 -16.95 -2.96 23.40
CA ASP A 40 -17.19 -1.60 22.93
C ASP A 40 -15.91 -0.84 22.51
N GLN A 41 -14.73 -1.45 22.60
CA GLN A 41 -13.46 -0.81 22.28
C GLN A 41 -12.55 -1.71 21.44
N LEU A 42 -11.85 -1.10 20.50
CA LEU A 42 -10.77 -1.79 19.80
C LEU A 42 -9.53 -1.88 20.70
N PRO A 43 -8.81 -3.02 20.68
CA PRO A 43 -7.52 -3.12 21.35
C PRO A 43 -6.57 -2.01 20.92
N SER A 44 -5.71 -1.56 21.82
CA SER A 44 -4.75 -0.47 21.57
C SER A 44 -3.85 -0.71 20.33
N GLN A 45 -3.63 -1.97 19.96
CA GLN A 45 -2.81 -2.41 18.84
C GLN A 45 -3.57 -2.45 17.50
N VAL A 46 -4.89 -2.26 17.50
CA VAL A 46 -5.74 -2.32 16.30
C VAL A 46 -6.01 -0.92 15.80
N ASP A 47 -5.89 -0.72 14.50
CA ASP A 47 -6.18 0.54 13.82
C ASP A 47 -7.23 0.29 12.73
N GLU A 48 -8.40 0.90 12.85
CA GLU A 48 -9.49 0.75 11.89
C GLU A 48 -9.14 1.26 10.48
N ARG A 49 -8.18 2.18 10.37
CA ARG A 49 -7.70 2.70 9.09
C ARG A 49 -7.01 1.63 8.24
N GLN A 50 -6.62 0.50 8.84
CA GLN A 50 -5.98 -0.60 8.12
C GLN A 50 -6.88 -1.19 7.03
N MET A 51 -8.21 -1.19 7.23
CA MET A 51 -9.18 -1.68 6.26
C MET A 51 -9.62 -0.63 5.22
N SER A 52 -9.03 0.57 5.25
CA SER A 52 -9.44 1.69 4.41
C SER A 52 -8.50 1.93 3.21
N LEU A 53 -8.95 2.77 2.25
CA LEU A 53 -8.10 3.28 1.16
C LEU A 53 -6.88 4.05 1.70
N PHE A 54 -7.05 4.81 2.80
CA PHE A 54 -5.93 5.45 3.48
C PHE A 54 -4.87 4.43 3.90
N GLY A 55 -5.30 3.27 4.43
CA GLY A 55 -4.40 2.18 4.81
C GLY A 55 -3.57 1.67 3.64
N ALA A 56 -4.19 1.51 2.47
CA ALA A 56 -3.49 1.14 1.24
C ALA A 56 -2.49 2.22 0.80
N GLY A 57 -2.89 3.49 0.80
CA GLY A 57 -2.04 4.62 0.44
C GLY A 57 -0.84 4.78 1.37
N TRP A 58 -1.05 4.67 2.68
CA TRP A 58 0.02 4.70 3.68
C TRP A 58 1.00 3.53 3.50
N THR A 59 0.49 2.33 3.24
CA THR A 59 1.31 1.15 2.97
C THR A 59 2.18 1.34 1.75
N LEU A 60 1.62 1.88 0.65
CA LEU A 60 2.39 2.21 -0.56
C LEU A 60 3.49 3.24 -0.27
N GLY A 61 3.17 4.32 0.45
CA GLY A 61 4.14 5.34 0.83
C GLY A 61 5.25 4.78 1.71
N SER A 62 4.90 3.94 2.68
CA SER A 62 5.85 3.24 3.55
C SER A 62 6.78 2.34 2.74
N LEU A 63 6.24 1.50 1.86
CA LEU A 63 7.01 0.65 0.94
C LEU A 63 7.98 1.46 0.10
N LYS A 64 7.52 2.55 -0.51
CA LYS A 64 8.36 3.45 -1.32
C LYS A 64 9.61 3.91 -0.56
N TYR A 65 9.43 4.52 0.60
CA TYR A 65 10.55 5.09 1.35
C TYR A 65 11.47 4.04 1.97
N LEU A 66 10.90 2.93 2.43
CA LEU A 66 11.69 1.84 3.00
C LEU A 66 12.48 1.10 1.91
N CYS A 67 11.85 0.76 0.79
CA CYS A 67 12.51 0.07 -0.30
C CYS A 67 13.61 0.91 -0.96
N GLU A 68 13.41 2.21 -1.14
CA GLU A 68 14.47 3.12 -1.66
C GLU A 68 15.68 3.22 -0.72
N SER A 69 15.53 2.85 0.56
CA SER A 69 16.65 2.72 1.52
C SER A 69 17.32 1.34 1.49
N CYS A 70 16.91 0.42 0.60
CA CYS A 70 17.49 -0.90 0.37
C CYS A 70 17.71 -1.74 1.66
N PRO A 71 16.69 -2.01 2.49
CA PRO A 71 16.80 -2.96 3.59
C PRO A 71 16.94 -4.38 3.06
N LYS A 72 17.41 -5.30 3.90
CA LYS A 72 17.47 -6.74 3.59
C LYS A 72 16.08 -7.34 3.46
N SER A 73 15.18 -6.97 4.38
CA SER A 73 13.78 -7.41 4.39
C SER A 73 12.89 -6.42 5.10
N LEU A 74 11.61 -6.45 4.72
CA LEU A 74 10.51 -5.71 5.34
C LEU A 74 9.41 -6.70 5.67
N THR A 75 8.95 -6.71 6.92
CA THR A 75 7.79 -7.51 7.34
C THR A 75 6.67 -6.58 7.74
N TYR A 76 5.54 -6.70 7.06
CA TYR A 76 4.34 -5.93 7.31
C TYR A 76 3.26 -6.79 7.91
N TYR A 77 2.43 -6.21 8.76
CA TYR A 77 1.15 -6.72 9.25
C TYR A 77 1.12 -8.22 9.61
N GLU A 78 -0.06 -8.71 9.84
CA GLU A 78 -0.39 -10.13 9.90
C GLU A 78 -1.04 -10.56 8.58
N THR A 79 -1.27 -11.84 8.39
CA THR A 79 -1.94 -12.32 7.17
C THR A 79 -3.45 -12.09 7.28
N THR A 80 -4.05 -12.47 8.40
CA THR A 80 -5.51 -12.44 8.62
C THR A 80 -5.90 -11.70 9.89
N GLY A 81 -7.16 -11.28 9.94
CA GLY A 81 -7.76 -10.55 11.05
C GLY A 81 -7.49 -9.06 11.00
N TRP A 82 -7.99 -8.32 11.97
CA TRP A 82 -7.98 -6.85 12.03
C TRP A 82 -6.59 -6.18 12.02
N ARG A 83 -5.51 -6.94 12.16
CA ARG A 83 -4.12 -6.51 12.01
C ARG A 83 -3.47 -7.07 10.74
N GLY A 84 -4.26 -7.76 9.93
CA GLY A 84 -3.82 -8.45 8.71
C GLY A 84 -4.03 -7.67 7.43
N VAL A 85 -3.99 -8.40 6.33
CA VAL A 85 -4.27 -7.91 4.97
C VAL A 85 -5.65 -8.35 4.47
N MET A 86 -6.30 -9.23 5.22
CA MET A 86 -7.66 -9.72 4.97
C MET A 86 -8.33 -10.10 6.29
N GLU A 87 -9.66 -10.08 6.29
CA GLU A 87 -10.45 -10.48 7.46
C GLU A 87 -10.50 -12.01 7.60
N THR A 88 -10.72 -12.49 8.82
CA THR A 88 -10.95 -13.92 9.08
C THR A 88 -12.31 -14.36 8.54
N LYS A 89 -12.50 -15.67 8.36
CA LYS A 89 -13.80 -16.24 7.96
C LYS A 89 -14.92 -15.94 8.97
N HIS A 90 -14.56 -15.74 10.22
CA HIS A 90 -15.51 -15.47 11.31
C HIS A 90 -15.74 -13.98 11.55
N GLY A 91 -14.90 -13.13 10.95
CA GLY A 91 -14.90 -11.68 11.16
C GLY A 91 -14.13 -11.26 12.41
N SER A 92 -14.15 -9.96 12.68
CA SER A 92 -13.54 -9.36 13.87
C SER A 92 -14.37 -9.62 15.12
N PRO A 93 -13.75 -9.81 16.30
CA PRO A 93 -14.46 -9.91 17.59
C PRO A 93 -15.33 -8.69 17.90
N VAL A 94 -14.95 -7.49 17.42
CA VAL A 94 -15.69 -6.23 17.61
C VAL A 94 -16.17 -5.70 16.27
N SER A 95 -17.05 -6.46 15.62
CA SER A 95 -17.52 -6.18 14.25
C SER A 95 -18.23 -4.83 14.08
N LYS A 96 -18.82 -4.25 15.13
CA LYS A 96 -19.45 -2.93 15.09
C LYS A 96 -18.46 -1.80 14.88
N LEU A 97 -17.25 -1.94 15.44
CA LEU A 97 -16.18 -0.94 15.33
C LEU A 97 -15.20 -1.24 14.18
N PHE A 98 -15.10 -2.51 13.80
CA PHE A 98 -14.27 -2.95 12.69
C PHE A 98 -15.17 -3.62 11.65
N ASN A 99 -15.89 -2.77 10.90
CA ASN A 99 -16.98 -3.19 10.03
C ASN A 99 -16.46 -3.56 8.62
N LEU A 100 -15.84 -4.73 8.51
CA LEU A 100 -15.50 -5.30 7.22
C LEU A 100 -16.18 -6.66 7.03
N LEU A 101 -16.45 -7.00 5.77
CA LEU A 101 -17.08 -8.27 5.40
C LEU A 101 -16.16 -9.45 5.72
N LYS A 102 -16.71 -10.45 6.39
CA LYS A 102 -16.01 -11.70 6.78
C LYS A 102 -15.30 -12.34 5.60
N GLY A 103 -14.05 -12.72 5.78
CA GLY A 103 -13.23 -13.39 4.77
C GLY A 103 -12.84 -12.53 3.58
N LYS A 104 -13.05 -11.22 3.61
CA LYS A 104 -12.72 -10.29 2.53
C LYS A 104 -11.35 -9.66 2.72
N VAL A 105 -10.73 -9.22 1.62
CA VAL A 105 -9.43 -8.56 1.65
C VAL A 105 -9.58 -7.08 2.01
N PHE A 106 -8.53 -6.50 2.59
CA PHE A 106 -8.43 -5.05 2.77
C PHE A 106 -7.84 -4.39 1.52
N PRO A 107 -8.08 -3.11 1.23
CA PRO A 107 -7.50 -2.43 0.07
C PRO A 107 -5.97 -2.57 -0.03
N LEU A 108 -5.26 -2.57 1.10
CA LEU A 108 -3.81 -2.75 1.17
C LEU A 108 -3.32 -4.12 0.65
N TYR A 109 -4.18 -5.13 0.58
CA TYR A 109 -3.88 -6.41 -0.08
C TYR A 109 -3.44 -6.19 -1.53
N HIS A 110 -4.14 -5.32 -2.26
CA HIS A 110 -3.81 -5.03 -3.67
C HIS A 110 -2.43 -4.39 -3.82
N VAL A 111 -2.00 -3.57 -2.86
CA VAL A 111 -0.65 -2.99 -2.86
C VAL A 111 0.40 -4.10 -2.77
N PHE A 112 0.23 -5.06 -1.86
CA PHE A 112 1.16 -6.19 -1.74
C PHE A 112 1.11 -7.13 -2.94
N ALA A 113 -0.08 -7.42 -3.45
CA ALA A 113 -0.24 -8.25 -4.64
C ALA A 113 0.45 -7.61 -5.86
N ASP A 114 0.28 -6.29 -6.05
CA ASP A 114 0.91 -5.54 -7.14
C ASP A 114 2.44 -5.52 -7.03
N VAL A 115 2.97 -5.36 -5.82
CA VAL A 115 4.42 -5.45 -5.58
C VAL A 115 4.93 -6.87 -5.76
N GLY A 116 4.17 -7.87 -5.31
CA GLY A 116 4.51 -9.29 -5.41
C GLY A 116 4.72 -9.78 -6.85
N GLU A 117 3.96 -9.27 -7.82
CA GLU A 117 4.15 -9.57 -9.25
C GLU A 117 5.55 -9.16 -9.75
N PHE A 118 6.17 -8.19 -9.11
CA PHE A 118 7.52 -7.70 -9.42
C PHE A 118 8.64 -8.36 -8.59
N LYS A 119 8.36 -9.51 -7.96
CA LYS A 119 9.40 -10.31 -7.28
C LYS A 119 10.62 -10.51 -8.20
N ASN A 120 11.82 -10.27 -7.65
CA ASN A 120 13.10 -10.27 -8.36
C ASN A 120 13.27 -9.13 -9.40
N GLY A 121 12.39 -8.13 -9.37
CA GLY A 121 12.51 -6.90 -10.14
C GLY A 121 13.39 -5.86 -9.45
N LYS A 122 13.40 -4.65 -10.02
CA LYS A 122 14.14 -3.50 -9.52
C LYS A 122 13.17 -2.40 -9.10
N ILE A 123 13.59 -1.60 -8.13
CA ILE A 123 12.89 -0.38 -7.72
C ILE A 123 13.48 0.78 -8.51
N ILE A 124 12.61 1.59 -9.11
CA ILE A 124 12.97 2.85 -9.75
C ILE A 124 12.62 3.97 -8.78
N ARG A 125 13.60 4.83 -8.50
CA ARG A 125 13.39 5.99 -7.63
C ARG A 125 12.34 6.92 -8.22
N THR A 126 11.39 7.33 -7.37
CA THR A 126 10.34 8.29 -7.75
C THR A 126 10.46 9.58 -6.96
N ILE A 127 10.06 10.70 -7.58
CA ILE A 127 10.06 12.01 -6.96
C ILE A 127 8.65 12.60 -7.10
N SER A 128 8.10 13.05 -6.00
CA SER A 128 6.85 13.81 -5.95
C SER A 128 7.14 15.28 -5.64
N SER A 129 6.49 16.20 -6.34
CA SER A 129 6.56 17.64 -6.03
C SER A 129 5.90 17.99 -4.70
N ASN A 130 4.97 17.13 -4.22
CA ASN A 130 4.32 17.28 -2.92
C ASN A 130 4.15 15.89 -2.25
N PRO A 131 5.21 15.36 -1.63
CA PRO A 131 5.24 13.99 -1.12
C PRO A 131 4.30 13.74 0.07
N LEU A 132 3.82 14.79 0.73
CA LEU A 132 2.82 14.67 1.80
C LEU A 132 1.39 14.53 1.27
N LYS A 133 1.15 14.92 0.02
CA LYS A 133 -0.17 14.76 -0.63
C LYS A 133 -0.22 13.57 -1.57
N VAL A 134 0.85 13.38 -2.35
CA VAL A 134 0.91 12.31 -3.36
C VAL A 134 2.25 11.62 -3.27
N THR A 135 2.23 10.30 -3.19
CA THR A 135 3.44 9.48 -3.20
C THR A 135 3.34 8.39 -4.27
N GLY A 136 4.47 7.87 -4.72
CA GLY A 136 4.48 6.82 -5.73
C GLY A 136 5.68 5.90 -5.62
N LEU A 137 5.49 4.63 -5.96
CA LEU A 137 6.49 3.57 -6.06
C LEU A 137 6.54 3.10 -7.51
N ALA A 138 7.73 3.04 -8.09
CA ALA A 138 7.93 2.48 -9.43
C ALA A 138 8.78 1.21 -9.37
N LEU A 139 8.34 0.20 -10.11
CA LEU A 139 8.92 -1.13 -10.16
C LEU A 139 9.20 -1.51 -11.60
N GLN A 140 10.32 -2.20 -11.83
CA GLN A 140 10.69 -2.73 -13.14
C GLN A 140 11.04 -4.22 -13.05
N LYS A 141 10.47 -5.00 -13.96
CA LYS A 141 10.80 -6.42 -14.11
C LYS A 141 10.82 -6.77 -15.60
N LYS A 142 12.00 -7.15 -16.10
CA LYS A 142 12.21 -7.32 -17.54
C LYS A 142 11.83 -6.01 -18.29
N ASN A 143 10.97 -6.11 -19.29
CA ASN A 143 10.45 -4.99 -20.07
C ASN A 143 9.15 -4.36 -19.52
N LYS A 144 8.65 -4.83 -18.38
CA LYS A 144 7.47 -4.27 -17.70
C LYS A 144 7.89 -3.23 -16.66
N ILE A 145 7.23 -2.08 -16.68
CA ILE A 145 7.33 -1.04 -15.64
C ILE A 145 5.93 -0.84 -15.04
N ARG A 146 5.85 -0.82 -13.71
CA ARG A 146 4.65 -0.48 -12.94
C ARG A 146 4.92 0.75 -12.11
N VAL A 147 4.06 1.74 -12.23
CA VAL A 147 4.05 2.93 -11.37
C VAL A 147 2.77 2.90 -10.55
N MET A 148 2.91 2.82 -9.24
CA MET A 148 1.80 2.87 -8.29
C MET A 148 1.82 4.23 -7.61
N ILE A 149 0.70 4.94 -7.58
CA ILE A 149 0.61 6.28 -6.99
C ILE A 149 -0.58 6.32 -6.03
N ALA A 150 -0.40 6.94 -4.87
CA ALA A 150 -1.45 7.15 -3.88
C ALA A 150 -1.66 8.64 -3.60
N ASN A 151 -2.91 9.05 -3.57
CA ASN A 151 -3.35 10.29 -2.95
C ASN A 151 -3.46 10.07 -1.44
N LEU A 152 -2.68 10.79 -0.66
CA LEU A 152 -2.68 10.70 0.82
C LEU A 152 -3.57 11.77 1.47
N ASN A 153 -4.38 12.47 0.67
CA ASN A 153 -5.18 13.60 1.09
C ASN A 153 -6.67 13.30 0.97
N PHE A 154 -7.48 13.96 1.80
CA PHE A 154 -8.95 13.91 1.76
C PHE A 154 -9.56 14.77 0.63
N LYS A 155 -8.74 15.39 -0.22
CA LYS A 155 -9.16 16.15 -1.40
C LYS A 155 -8.63 15.47 -2.65
N THR A 156 -9.41 15.50 -3.71
CA THR A 156 -9.00 15.11 -5.06
C THR A 156 -7.69 15.81 -5.47
N GLN A 157 -6.77 15.06 -6.05
CA GLN A 157 -5.49 15.57 -6.52
C GLN A 157 -5.37 15.42 -8.04
N LYS A 158 -5.12 16.53 -8.73
CA LYS A 158 -4.71 16.55 -10.15
C LYS A 158 -3.20 16.48 -10.23
N LEU A 159 -2.68 15.53 -10.98
CA LEU A 159 -1.23 15.30 -11.09
C LEU A 159 -0.82 14.97 -12.53
N THR A 160 0.45 15.17 -12.81
CA THR A 160 1.08 14.75 -14.07
C THR A 160 2.19 13.76 -13.77
N VAL A 161 2.05 12.54 -14.29
CA VAL A 161 3.10 11.52 -14.23
C VAL A 161 3.97 11.67 -15.47
N LYS A 162 5.28 11.74 -15.27
CA LYS A 162 6.27 11.93 -16.36
C LYS A 162 7.13 10.69 -16.55
N ASN A 163 7.84 10.64 -17.69
CA ASN A 163 8.75 9.54 -18.05
C ASN A 163 8.04 8.19 -18.19
N LEU A 164 6.79 8.23 -18.66
CA LEU A 164 6.04 7.04 -19.04
C LEU A 164 6.29 6.70 -20.53
N ARG A 165 5.98 5.48 -20.93
CA ARG A 165 5.98 5.05 -22.32
C ARG A 165 4.81 5.66 -23.09
N SER A 166 4.78 5.48 -24.42
CA SER A 166 3.74 6.02 -25.32
C SER A 166 2.34 5.56 -24.99
N SER A 167 2.20 4.32 -24.50
CA SER A 167 0.92 3.79 -24.03
C SER A 167 1.06 3.11 -22.66
N VAL A 168 0.00 3.17 -21.87
CA VAL A 168 -0.05 2.60 -20.52
C VAL A 168 -1.42 1.97 -20.28
N HIS A 169 -1.46 1.01 -19.35
CA HIS A 169 -2.68 0.40 -18.84
C HIS A 169 -2.90 0.83 -17.40
N ILE A 170 -4.12 1.22 -17.07
CA ILE A 170 -4.44 1.87 -15.80
C ILE A 170 -5.51 1.09 -15.05
N ARG A 171 -5.33 0.95 -13.73
CA ARG A 171 -6.33 0.46 -12.79
C ARG A 171 -6.37 1.40 -11.59
N TYR A 172 -7.57 1.86 -11.23
CA TYR A 172 -7.81 2.64 -10.03
C TYR A 172 -8.30 1.75 -8.90
N LEU A 173 -7.83 2.07 -7.69
CA LEU A 173 -8.34 1.56 -6.42
C LEU A 173 -8.77 2.78 -5.60
N ASP A 174 -10.06 3.09 -5.64
CA ASP A 174 -10.66 4.28 -5.08
C ASP A 174 -12.08 3.98 -4.58
N GLU A 175 -12.85 5.00 -4.19
CA GLU A 175 -14.22 4.83 -3.70
C GLU A 175 -15.14 4.15 -4.70
N ASN A 176 -14.95 4.36 -6.02
CA ASN A 176 -15.79 3.76 -7.06
C ASN A 176 -15.50 2.27 -7.28
N SER A 177 -14.30 1.83 -6.95
CA SER A 177 -13.84 0.45 -7.13
C SER A 177 -13.73 -0.33 -5.81
N PHE A 178 -13.93 0.34 -4.68
CA PHE A 178 -13.69 -0.19 -3.33
C PHE A 178 -14.42 -1.52 -3.09
N ASP A 179 -15.74 -1.54 -3.25
CA ASP A 179 -16.54 -2.73 -2.99
C ASP A 179 -16.12 -3.93 -3.83
N ARG A 180 -15.87 -3.71 -5.12
CA ARG A 180 -15.39 -4.76 -6.01
C ARG A 180 -13.99 -5.25 -5.59
N ALA A 181 -13.11 -4.34 -5.22
CA ALA A 181 -11.76 -4.67 -4.81
C ALA A 181 -11.73 -5.56 -3.56
N ILE A 182 -12.56 -5.28 -2.56
CA ILE A 182 -12.60 -6.06 -1.32
C ILE A 182 -13.41 -7.36 -1.42
N GLN A 183 -14.49 -7.36 -2.21
CA GLN A 183 -15.42 -8.50 -2.30
C GLN A 183 -14.98 -9.54 -3.32
N SER A 184 -14.42 -9.11 -4.45
CA SER A 184 -14.01 -9.94 -5.58
C SER A 184 -12.60 -9.56 -6.05
N PRO A 185 -11.56 -9.79 -5.21
CA PRO A 185 -10.21 -9.30 -5.46
C PRO A 185 -9.60 -9.85 -6.76
N GLU A 186 -9.90 -11.09 -7.13
CA GLU A 186 -9.40 -11.69 -8.37
C GLU A 186 -10.04 -11.01 -9.60
N ASP A 187 -11.35 -10.80 -9.61
CA ASP A 187 -12.05 -10.11 -10.69
C ASP A 187 -11.59 -8.66 -10.84
N PHE A 188 -11.34 -8.00 -9.69
CA PHE A 188 -10.78 -6.65 -9.69
C PHE A 188 -9.37 -6.61 -10.30
N ARG A 189 -8.55 -7.62 -10.06
CA ARG A 189 -7.16 -7.69 -10.58
C ARG A 189 -7.09 -8.14 -12.03
N THR A 190 -7.98 -9.02 -12.48
CA THR A 190 -8.00 -9.60 -13.83
C THR A 190 -8.86 -8.81 -14.82
N GLN A 191 -9.56 -7.77 -14.37
CA GLN A 191 -10.39 -6.94 -15.25
C GLN A 191 -9.57 -6.33 -16.39
N LYS A 192 -10.24 -6.09 -17.52
CA LYS A 192 -9.65 -5.36 -18.64
C LYS A 192 -9.24 -3.96 -18.19
N LEU A 193 -7.95 -3.66 -18.32
CA LEU A 193 -7.40 -2.36 -17.94
C LEU A 193 -7.74 -1.29 -18.98
N GLU A 194 -7.92 -0.06 -18.53
CA GLU A 194 -8.07 1.09 -19.41
C GLU A 194 -6.73 1.41 -20.08
N LYS A 195 -6.68 1.40 -21.42
CA LYS A 195 -5.49 1.83 -22.19
C LYS A 195 -5.53 3.33 -22.38
N LYS A 196 -4.46 4.02 -21.97
CA LYS A 196 -4.27 5.47 -22.23
C LYS A 196 -2.99 5.73 -22.99
N PHE A 197 -3.00 6.77 -23.81
CA PHE A 197 -1.82 7.26 -24.50
C PHE A 197 -1.21 8.44 -23.74
N THR A 198 0.09 8.50 -23.71
CA THR A 198 0.85 9.60 -23.10
C THR A 198 1.17 10.66 -24.15
N VAL A 199 1.34 11.89 -23.71
CA VAL A 199 1.82 12.98 -24.57
C VAL A 199 3.25 13.31 -24.13
N ASN A 200 4.22 13.06 -24.99
CA ASN A 200 5.65 13.23 -24.70
C ASN A 200 6.06 12.54 -23.37
N GLY A 201 5.61 11.29 -23.17
CA GLY A 201 5.88 10.53 -21.96
C GLY A 201 5.18 11.05 -20.70
N SER A 202 4.19 11.93 -20.85
CA SER A 202 3.45 12.54 -19.73
C SER A 202 1.98 12.13 -19.77
N LEU A 203 1.43 11.85 -18.59
CA LEU A 203 0.02 11.51 -18.41
C LEU A 203 -0.59 12.37 -17.30
N LYS A 204 -1.68 13.07 -17.59
CA LYS A 204 -2.47 13.79 -16.62
C LYS A 204 -3.51 12.85 -16.01
N LEU A 205 -3.61 12.85 -14.69
CA LEU A 205 -4.53 12.02 -13.92
C LEU A 205 -5.21 12.85 -12.84
N GLU A 206 -6.36 12.34 -12.42
CA GLU A 206 -7.07 12.80 -11.25
C GLU A 206 -7.25 11.63 -10.30
N LEU A 207 -6.82 11.79 -9.03
CA LEU A 207 -7.00 10.79 -7.98
C LEU A 207 -7.99 11.31 -6.96
N LEU A 208 -9.05 10.57 -6.74
CA LEU A 208 -10.04 10.81 -5.70
C LEU A 208 -9.39 10.81 -4.31
N PRO A 209 -10.07 11.29 -3.26
CA PRO A 209 -9.58 11.24 -1.89
C PRO A 209 -9.10 9.82 -1.53
N PHE A 210 -7.87 9.72 -1.04
CA PHE A 210 -7.21 8.45 -0.68
C PHE A 210 -7.14 7.39 -1.79
N GLY A 211 -7.50 7.76 -3.03
CA GLY A 211 -7.43 6.86 -4.18
C GLY A 211 -6.00 6.50 -4.57
N LEU A 212 -5.85 5.30 -5.11
CA LEU A 212 -4.62 4.81 -5.69
C LEU A 212 -4.80 4.55 -7.18
N VAL A 213 -3.72 4.63 -7.93
CA VAL A 213 -3.65 4.20 -9.33
C VAL A 213 -2.44 3.30 -9.56
N CYS A 214 -2.66 2.23 -10.29
CA CYS A 214 -1.62 1.35 -10.82
C CYS A 214 -1.53 1.60 -12.33
N ILE A 215 -0.33 1.95 -12.81
CA ILE A 215 -0.02 2.28 -14.20
C ILE A 215 1.01 1.27 -14.70
N ASP A 216 0.62 0.42 -15.62
CA ASP A 216 1.48 -0.57 -16.26
C ASP A 216 1.88 -0.13 -17.66
N SER A 217 3.15 -0.25 -17.99
CA SER A 217 3.68 -0.08 -19.34
C SER A 217 4.57 -1.26 -19.73
N TYR A 218 4.48 -1.64 -21.00
CA TYR A 218 5.25 -2.73 -21.58
C TYR A 218 6.06 -2.20 -22.76
N ASP A 219 7.21 -2.82 -23.10
CA ASP A 219 7.81 -2.72 -24.41
C ASP A 219 6.96 -3.58 -25.35
N GLU A 220 6.53 -2.98 -26.46
CA GLU A 220 5.95 -3.69 -27.60
C GLU A 220 7.03 -4.47 -28.34
#